data_d9c4276b75eea57d7b9d61e1fb858acd
#
_entry.id   d9c4276b75eea57d7b9d61e1fb858acd
#
_cell.length_a   1.000
_cell.length_b   1.000
_cell.length_c   1.000
_cell.angle_alpha   90.00
_cell.angle_beta   90.00
_cell.angle_gamma   90.00
#
_symmetry.space_group_name_H-M   'P 1'
#
loop_
_entity.id
_entity.type
_entity.pdbx_description
1 polymer ?
#
loop_
_entity_poly.entity_id
_entity_poly.type
_entity_poly.pdbx_seq_one_letter_code
_entity_poly.pdbx_strand_id
1 'polypeptide(L)'
;MPSFVKLCNQNKKFSRLTGVKLEEFLEIVKKVRPLWEKFQKKKKVSGRHSKIKTLEDEVLLLLMYYRFYVSFQFLGLLFDLDESNVCRHIKRLEPMLASVIKIKKNRELSQDCLEEILIDATEIQIQRPKKKQKEFYSGKKKKHTIKFEIQTDTSGKILNISKAYCGKTHDFKIRKTS
;
A
#
# COMPACT_ATOMS: atom_id res chain seq x y z
N MET A 1 -1.17 0.55 -22.73
CA MET A 1 -0.39 0.51 -21.48
C MET A 1 -0.57 1.82 -20.74
N PRO A 2 -1.03 1.82 -19.50
CA PRO A 2 -1.00 3.00 -18.65
C PRO A 2 0.46 3.41 -18.44
N SER A 3 0.73 4.70 -18.46
CA SER A 3 2.04 5.25 -18.11
C SER A 3 1.84 6.57 -17.38
N PHE A 4 2.81 6.92 -16.53
CA PHE A 4 2.78 8.18 -15.80
C PHE A 4 2.64 9.38 -16.74
N VAL A 5 3.40 9.40 -17.84
CA VAL A 5 3.37 10.49 -18.84
C VAL A 5 1.98 10.71 -19.43
N LYS A 6 1.20 9.64 -19.65
CA LYS A 6 -0.17 9.76 -20.19
C LYS A 6 -1.18 10.22 -19.14
N LEU A 7 -0.94 9.96 -17.87
CA LEU A 7 -1.88 10.21 -16.79
C LEU A 7 -1.61 11.51 -16.01
N CYS A 8 -0.37 12.00 -16.00
CA CYS A 8 0.02 13.18 -15.22
C CYS A 8 -0.76 14.46 -15.62
N ASN A 9 -1.20 14.56 -16.87
CA ASN A 9 -2.02 15.70 -17.35
C ASN A 9 -3.52 15.54 -17.05
N GLN A 10 -3.94 14.45 -16.40
CA GLN A 10 -5.34 14.12 -16.13
C GLN A 10 -5.56 13.91 -14.62
N ASN A 11 -5.37 14.97 -13.82
CA ASN A 11 -5.36 14.92 -12.35
C ASN A 11 -6.52 14.13 -11.72
N LYS A 12 -7.76 14.32 -12.20
CA LYS A 12 -8.93 13.59 -11.68
C LYS A 12 -8.84 12.08 -11.92
N LYS A 13 -8.42 11.67 -13.12
CA LYS A 13 -8.24 10.25 -13.46
C LYS A 13 -7.05 9.66 -12.71
N PHE A 14 -5.96 10.41 -12.62
CA PHE A 14 -4.76 10.01 -11.90
C PHE A 14 -5.09 9.66 -10.43
N SER A 15 -5.74 10.58 -9.71
CA SER A 15 -6.12 10.36 -8.31
C SER A 15 -7.12 9.21 -8.13
N ARG A 16 -8.04 9.01 -9.08
CA ARG A 16 -8.96 7.84 -9.03
C ARG A 16 -8.23 6.52 -9.19
N LEU A 17 -7.20 6.47 -10.05
CA LEU A 17 -6.43 5.25 -10.33
C LEU A 17 -5.40 4.93 -9.25
N THR A 18 -4.77 5.95 -8.68
CA THR A 18 -3.66 5.78 -7.72
C THR A 18 -4.10 5.89 -6.26
N GLY A 19 -5.21 6.59 -5.99
CA GLY A 19 -5.66 6.91 -4.64
C GLY A 19 -4.96 8.11 -4.00
N VAL A 20 -3.99 8.73 -4.69
CA VAL A 20 -3.22 9.89 -4.22
C VAL A 20 -3.26 11.04 -5.23
N LYS A 21 -3.02 12.27 -4.76
CA LYS A 21 -2.88 13.43 -5.65
C LYS A 21 -1.53 13.37 -6.40
N LEU A 22 -1.43 14.06 -7.53
CA LEU A 22 -0.20 14.08 -8.33
C LEU A 22 1.01 14.62 -7.55
N GLU A 23 0.80 15.64 -6.73
CA GLU A 23 1.85 16.24 -5.89
C GLU A 23 2.40 15.24 -4.89
N GLU A 24 1.51 14.54 -4.18
CA GLU A 24 1.86 13.48 -3.22
C GLU A 24 2.60 12.32 -3.90
N PHE A 25 2.16 11.95 -5.10
CA PHE A 25 2.84 10.94 -5.92
C PHE A 25 4.28 11.34 -6.26
N LEU A 26 4.49 12.57 -6.69
CA LEU A 26 5.82 13.08 -7.02
C LEU A 26 6.73 13.13 -5.78
N GLU A 27 6.20 13.48 -4.62
CA GLU A 27 6.95 13.39 -3.36
C GLU A 27 7.34 11.96 -3.01
N ILE A 28 6.43 11.00 -3.19
CA ILE A 28 6.72 9.57 -2.99
C ILE A 28 7.85 9.13 -3.92
N VAL A 29 7.74 9.43 -5.22
CA VAL A 29 8.78 9.11 -6.22
C VAL A 29 10.11 9.72 -5.83
N LYS A 30 10.14 11.00 -5.44
CA LYS A 30 11.35 11.71 -5.00
C LYS A 30 12.03 11.01 -3.81
N LYS A 31 11.25 10.56 -2.83
CA LYS A 31 11.76 9.86 -1.63
C LYS A 31 12.27 8.44 -1.96
N VAL A 32 11.63 7.72 -2.87
CA VAL A 32 12.00 6.35 -3.25
C VAL A 32 13.18 6.31 -4.22
N ARG A 33 13.37 7.35 -5.04
CA ARG A 33 14.38 7.42 -6.10
C ARG A 33 15.80 7.02 -5.66
N PRO A 34 16.36 7.51 -4.54
CA PRO A 34 17.72 7.13 -4.13
C PRO A 34 17.87 5.63 -3.87
N LEU A 35 16.83 4.99 -3.30
CA LEU A 35 16.83 3.54 -3.03
C LEU A 35 16.74 2.74 -4.34
N TRP A 36 15.90 3.19 -5.26
CA TRP A 36 15.72 2.57 -6.56
C TRP A 36 17.00 2.68 -7.41
N GLU A 37 17.66 3.83 -7.47
CA GLU A 37 18.91 4.03 -8.18
C GLU A 37 20.05 3.17 -7.60
N LYS A 38 20.14 3.08 -6.27
CA LYS A 38 21.08 2.17 -5.59
C LYS A 38 20.84 0.71 -5.98
N PHE A 39 19.58 0.32 -6.11
CA PHE A 39 19.24 -1.02 -6.59
C PHE A 39 19.61 -1.21 -8.06
N GLN A 40 19.30 -0.25 -8.93
CA GLN A 40 19.63 -0.33 -10.36
C GLN A 40 21.14 -0.44 -10.61
N LYS A 41 21.98 0.29 -9.88
CA LYS A 41 23.44 0.21 -9.95
C LYS A 41 24.00 -1.18 -9.58
N LYS A 42 23.32 -1.90 -8.69
CA LYS A 42 23.70 -3.27 -8.29
C LYS A 42 23.21 -4.36 -9.24
N LYS A 43 22.27 -4.02 -10.12
CA LYS A 43 21.67 -4.98 -11.05
C LYS A 43 22.66 -5.33 -12.15
N LYS A 44 22.93 -6.62 -12.36
CA LYS A 44 23.72 -7.08 -13.51
C LYS A 44 22.98 -6.72 -14.81
N VAL A 45 23.69 -6.09 -15.74
CA VAL A 45 23.16 -5.68 -17.04
C VAL A 45 23.22 -6.90 -17.97
N SER A 46 22.34 -7.86 -17.75
CA SER A 46 22.24 -9.04 -18.63
C SER A 46 20.77 -9.44 -18.79
N GLY A 47 20.42 -9.96 -19.96
CA GLY A 47 19.07 -10.43 -20.28
C GLY A 47 18.16 -9.37 -20.89
N ARG A 48 16.88 -9.73 -21.05
CA ARG A 48 15.86 -8.88 -21.68
C ARG A 48 15.58 -7.63 -20.83
N HIS A 49 15.54 -6.47 -21.46
CA HIS A 49 15.18 -5.23 -20.80
C HIS A 49 13.75 -5.25 -20.28
N SER A 50 13.54 -4.62 -19.10
CA SER A 50 12.20 -4.43 -18.55
C SER A 50 11.35 -3.54 -19.46
N LYS A 51 10.08 -3.89 -19.66
CA LYS A 51 9.11 -3.03 -20.36
C LYS A 51 8.79 -1.76 -19.57
N ILE A 52 8.77 -1.85 -18.25
CA ILE A 52 8.70 -0.68 -17.37
C ILE A 52 10.11 -0.16 -17.14
N LYS A 53 10.38 1.04 -17.63
CA LYS A 53 11.72 1.64 -17.62
C LYS A 53 11.89 2.72 -16.56
N THR A 54 10.80 3.34 -16.13
CA THR A 54 10.82 4.49 -15.22
C THR A 54 10.36 4.11 -13.83
N LEU A 55 10.88 4.78 -12.81
CA LEU A 55 10.44 4.61 -11.42
C LEU A 55 8.99 5.03 -11.26
N GLU A 56 8.58 6.08 -11.96
CA GLU A 56 7.22 6.60 -11.95
C GLU A 56 6.21 5.54 -12.39
N ASP A 57 6.50 4.80 -13.47
CA ASP A 57 5.62 3.73 -13.94
C ASP A 57 5.61 2.52 -12.98
N GLU A 58 6.74 2.22 -12.32
CA GLU A 58 6.78 1.18 -11.28
C GLU A 58 5.94 1.59 -10.05
N VAL A 59 6.04 2.83 -9.59
CA VAL A 59 5.23 3.35 -8.48
C VAL A 59 3.75 3.40 -8.87
N LEU A 60 3.44 3.80 -10.11
CA LEU A 60 2.08 3.79 -10.63
C LEU A 60 1.46 2.38 -10.57
N LEU A 61 2.19 1.37 -11.05
CA LEU A 61 1.76 -0.04 -10.99
C LEU A 61 1.47 -0.47 -9.55
N LEU A 62 2.37 -0.14 -8.61
CA LEU A 62 2.22 -0.52 -7.20
C LEU A 62 1.02 0.16 -6.54
N LEU A 63 0.81 1.47 -6.79
CA LEU A 63 -0.34 2.19 -6.24
C LEU A 63 -1.67 1.71 -6.83
N MET A 64 -1.71 1.38 -8.11
CA MET A 64 -2.88 0.75 -8.73
C MET A 64 -3.18 -0.63 -8.12
N TYR A 65 -2.15 -1.42 -7.83
CA TYR A 65 -2.30 -2.69 -7.11
C TYR A 65 -2.97 -2.48 -5.75
N TYR A 66 -2.48 -1.57 -4.94
CA TYR A 66 -3.07 -1.29 -3.63
C TYR A 66 -4.47 -0.68 -3.71
N ARG A 67 -4.71 0.19 -4.70
CA ARG A 67 -5.99 0.85 -4.87
C ARG A 67 -7.12 -0.10 -5.23
N PHE A 68 -6.85 -1.03 -6.14
CA PHE A 68 -7.87 -1.93 -6.69
C PHE A 68 -7.77 -3.36 -6.17
N TYR A 69 -6.62 -3.73 -5.59
CA TYR A 69 -6.34 -5.09 -5.09
C TYR A 69 -6.68 -6.19 -6.11
N VAL A 70 -6.31 -5.96 -7.37
CA VAL A 70 -6.56 -6.87 -8.49
C VAL A 70 -5.48 -7.95 -8.59
N SER A 71 -5.74 -8.99 -9.38
CA SER A 71 -4.76 -10.05 -9.62
C SER A 71 -3.53 -9.55 -10.39
N PHE A 72 -2.40 -10.20 -10.22
CA PHE A 72 -1.18 -9.88 -11.00
C PHE A 72 -1.38 -10.11 -12.49
N GLN A 73 -2.20 -11.09 -12.86
CA GLN A 73 -2.57 -11.35 -14.26
C GLN A 73 -3.30 -10.16 -14.88
N PHE A 74 -4.26 -9.55 -14.15
CA PHE A 74 -4.96 -8.37 -14.63
C PHE A 74 -4.02 -7.15 -14.78
N LEU A 75 -3.13 -6.93 -13.81
CA LEU A 75 -2.10 -5.88 -13.94
C LEU A 75 -1.13 -6.18 -15.07
N GLY A 76 -0.79 -7.46 -15.28
CA GLY A 76 0.04 -7.90 -16.39
C GLY A 76 -0.57 -7.51 -17.73
N LEU A 77 -1.87 -7.74 -17.91
CA LEU A 77 -2.61 -7.32 -19.10
C LEU A 77 -2.57 -5.80 -19.30
N LEU A 78 -2.78 -5.02 -18.24
CA LEU A 78 -2.78 -3.55 -18.32
C LEU A 78 -1.40 -2.99 -18.67
N PHE A 79 -0.33 -3.53 -18.08
CA PHE A 79 1.05 -3.04 -18.23
C PHE A 79 1.85 -3.80 -19.27
N ASP A 80 1.21 -4.71 -20.02
CA ASP A 80 1.86 -5.59 -21.01
C ASP A 80 3.05 -6.36 -20.40
N LEU A 81 2.83 -6.96 -19.23
CA LEU A 81 3.78 -7.74 -18.46
C LEU A 81 3.26 -9.15 -18.22
N ASP A 82 4.18 -10.09 -18.07
CA ASP A 82 3.87 -11.39 -17.46
C ASP A 82 3.59 -11.20 -15.96
N GLU A 83 2.67 -12.01 -15.40
CA GLU A 83 2.29 -11.93 -13.98
C GLU A 83 3.47 -12.10 -13.01
N SER A 84 4.44 -12.95 -13.39
CA SER A 84 5.66 -13.14 -12.60
C SER A 84 6.50 -11.87 -12.54
N ASN A 85 6.51 -11.07 -13.61
CA ASN A 85 7.20 -9.79 -13.64
C ASN A 85 6.47 -8.73 -12.82
N VAL A 86 5.13 -8.70 -12.87
CA VAL A 86 4.32 -7.85 -11.98
C VAL A 86 4.64 -8.16 -10.51
N CYS A 87 4.62 -9.44 -10.13
CA CYS A 87 4.98 -9.88 -8.79
C CYS A 87 6.39 -9.42 -8.37
N ARG A 88 7.38 -9.53 -9.27
CA ARG A 88 8.76 -9.08 -9.01
C ARG A 88 8.85 -7.57 -8.84
N HIS A 89 8.12 -6.77 -9.65
CA HIS A 89 8.08 -5.31 -9.50
C HIS A 89 7.48 -4.91 -8.16
N ILE A 90 6.35 -5.51 -7.77
CA ILE A 90 5.67 -5.23 -6.51
C ILE A 90 6.58 -5.60 -5.32
N LYS A 91 7.06 -6.85 -5.24
CA LYS A 91 7.92 -7.33 -4.16
C LYS A 91 9.21 -6.53 -3.98
N ARG A 92 9.73 -5.95 -5.06
CA ARG A 92 10.91 -5.09 -5.03
C ARG A 92 10.61 -3.70 -4.50
N LEU A 93 9.54 -3.09 -5.01
CA LEU A 93 9.24 -1.68 -4.72
C LEU A 93 8.55 -1.50 -3.36
N GLU A 94 7.73 -2.46 -2.95
CA GLU A 94 6.97 -2.43 -1.70
C GLU A 94 7.84 -2.13 -0.45
N PRO A 95 8.97 -2.82 -0.20
CA PRO A 95 9.82 -2.50 0.95
C PRO A 95 10.50 -1.13 0.83
N MET A 96 10.82 -0.67 -0.40
CA MET A 96 11.38 0.66 -0.63
C MET A 96 10.35 1.72 -0.27
N LEU A 97 9.10 1.56 -0.73
CA LEU A 97 8.00 2.45 -0.42
C LEU A 97 7.71 2.47 1.08
N ALA A 98 7.61 1.31 1.73
CA ALA A 98 7.36 1.18 3.16
C ALA A 98 8.46 1.85 4.02
N SER A 99 9.70 1.89 3.54
CA SER A 99 10.79 2.53 4.27
C SER A 99 10.71 4.07 4.27
N VAL A 100 10.08 4.67 3.25
CA VAL A 100 10.00 6.13 3.09
C VAL A 100 8.64 6.71 3.51
N ILE A 101 7.57 5.91 3.42
CA ILE A 101 6.24 6.28 3.91
C ILE A 101 6.12 5.77 5.34
N LYS A 102 6.44 6.63 6.30
CA LYS A 102 6.23 6.34 7.72
C LYS A 102 5.07 7.17 8.23
N ILE A 103 4.10 6.51 8.84
CA ILE A 103 3.13 7.21 9.68
C ILE A 103 3.92 7.72 10.88
N LYS A 104 4.05 9.04 10.98
CA LYS A 104 4.68 9.65 12.15
C LYS A 104 3.80 9.31 13.36
N LYS A 105 4.25 8.38 14.19
CA LYS A 105 3.65 8.20 15.50
C LYS A 105 4.01 9.45 16.31
N ASN A 106 3.04 10.31 16.56
CA ASN A 106 3.21 11.41 17.50
C ASN A 106 3.34 10.80 18.90
N ARG A 107 4.56 10.53 19.35
CA ARG A 107 4.84 10.09 20.73
C ARG A 107 4.63 11.23 21.74
N GLU A 108 4.65 12.46 21.28
CA GLU A 108 4.39 13.67 22.04
C GLU A 108 3.07 14.28 21.54
N LEU A 109 1.97 13.61 21.83
CA LEU A 109 0.69 14.29 21.87
C LEU A 109 0.75 15.15 23.14
N SER A 110 0.97 16.47 22.98
CA SER A 110 0.80 17.41 24.09
C SER A 110 -0.60 17.17 24.68
N GLN A 111 -0.70 17.09 25.99
CA GLN A 111 -1.97 16.82 26.68
C GLN A 111 -3.09 17.76 26.24
N ASP A 112 -2.77 18.97 25.79
CA ASP A 112 -3.70 19.97 25.29
C ASP A 112 -4.31 19.66 23.90
N CYS A 113 -3.75 18.71 23.14
CA CYS A 113 -4.27 18.30 21.82
C CYS A 113 -5.11 17.02 21.86
N LEU A 114 -5.37 16.44 23.02
CA LEU A 114 -6.03 15.15 23.21
C LEU A 114 -7.47 15.30 23.70
N GLU A 115 -8.23 16.28 23.18
CA GLU A 115 -9.63 16.42 23.58
C GLU A 115 -10.46 15.20 23.20
N GLU A 116 -10.24 14.60 22.02
CA GLU A 116 -10.90 13.37 21.62
C GLU A 116 -10.05 12.54 20.64
N ILE A 117 -9.86 11.24 20.92
CA ILE A 117 -9.29 10.27 20.01
C ILE A 117 -10.39 9.32 19.57
N LEU A 118 -10.62 9.24 18.26
CA LEU A 118 -11.51 8.28 17.66
C LEU A 118 -10.75 6.98 17.39
N ILE A 119 -11.24 5.86 17.92
CA ILE A 119 -10.62 4.53 17.75
C ILE A 119 -11.62 3.63 17.06
N ASP A 120 -11.24 3.10 15.90
CA ASP A 120 -12.06 2.13 15.16
C ASP A 120 -11.22 0.96 14.64
N ALA A 121 -11.88 -0.19 14.52
CA ALA A 121 -11.28 -1.41 13.97
C ALA A 121 -11.69 -1.57 12.50
N THR A 122 -10.75 -1.38 11.62
CA THR A 122 -10.97 -1.56 10.17
C THR A 122 -10.63 -2.99 9.74
N GLU A 123 -11.49 -3.58 8.94
CA GLU A 123 -11.36 -4.94 8.42
C GLU A 123 -11.20 -4.91 6.89
N ILE A 124 -10.03 -5.37 6.41
CA ILE A 124 -9.66 -5.38 5.00
C ILE A 124 -9.73 -6.81 4.47
N GLN A 125 -10.44 -7.01 3.35
CA GLN A 125 -10.50 -8.29 2.67
C GLN A 125 -9.13 -8.63 2.06
N ILE A 126 -8.73 -9.91 2.20
CA ILE A 126 -7.53 -10.46 1.57
C ILE A 126 -7.89 -11.64 0.68
N GLN A 127 -7.00 -11.99 -0.24
CA GLN A 127 -7.10 -13.24 -0.98
C GLN A 127 -7.02 -14.42 -0.01
N ARG A 128 -7.68 -15.55 -0.35
CA ARG A 128 -7.67 -16.75 0.47
C ARG A 128 -6.24 -17.21 0.74
N PRO A 129 -5.77 -17.21 2.00
CA PRO A 129 -4.40 -17.61 2.32
C PRO A 129 -4.21 -19.11 2.11
N LYS A 130 -3.01 -19.52 1.71
CA LYS A 130 -2.67 -20.95 1.53
C LYS A 130 -2.61 -21.71 2.87
N LYS A 131 -2.23 -21.02 3.97
CA LYS A 131 -2.12 -21.61 5.33
C LYS A 131 -2.99 -20.82 6.31
N LYS A 132 -3.38 -21.44 7.42
CA LYS A 132 -4.14 -20.80 8.51
C LYS A 132 -5.47 -20.17 8.10
N GLN A 133 -6.16 -20.73 7.11
CA GLN A 133 -7.36 -20.15 6.51
C GLN A 133 -8.45 -19.85 7.56
N LYS A 134 -8.63 -20.75 8.56
CA LYS A 134 -9.63 -20.58 9.63
C LYS A 134 -9.35 -19.36 10.52
N GLU A 135 -8.09 -18.96 10.69
CA GLU A 135 -7.71 -17.79 11.51
C GLU A 135 -8.06 -16.49 10.81
N PHE A 136 -7.90 -16.46 9.49
CA PHE A 136 -8.18 -15.28 8.68
C PHE A 136 -9.65 -15.15 8.25
N TYR A 137 -10.49 -16.16 8.48
CA TYR A 137 -11.89 -16.13 8.09
C TYR A 137 -12.73 -15.30 9.06
N SER A 138 -13.32 -14.21 8.56
CA SER A 138 -14.27 -13.38 9.30
C SER A 138 -15.67 -13.96 9.17
N GLY A 139 -16.24 -14.41 10.28
CA GLY A 139 -17.63 -14.87 10.33
C GLY A 139 -18.63 -13.76 10.01
N LYS A 140 -18.32 -12.50 10.37
CA LYS A 140 -19.14 -11.31 10.09
C LYS A 140 -19.16 -10.98 8.60
N LYS A 141 -17.99 -10.92 7.97
CA LYS A 141 -17.83 -10.54 6.54
C LYS A 141 -17.98 -11.72 5.58
N LYS A 142 -18.01 -12.98 6.08
CA LYS A 142 -18.03 -14.21 5.27
C LYS A 142 -16.87 -14.31 4.27
N LYS A 143 -15.72 -13.74 4.58
CA LYS A 143 -14.52 -13.62 3.74
C LYS A 143 -13.26 -13.73 4.58
N HIS A 144 -12.12 -13.97 3.90
CA HIS A 144 -10.81 -13.89 4.57
C HIS A 144 -10.37 -12.44 4.67
N THR A 145 -10.02 -12.01 5.88
CA THR A 145 -9.72 -10.62 6.19
C THR A 145 -8.56 -10.50 7.16
N ILE A 146 -7.99 -9.30 7.20
CA ILE A 146 -7.10 -8.82 8.26
C ILE A 146 -7.73 -7.59 8.91
N LYS A 147 -7.46 -7.40 10.18
CA LYS A 147 -7.97 -6.28 10.98
C LYS A 147 -6.85 -5.39 11.46
N PHE A 148 -7.13 -4.10 11.56
CA PHE A 148 -6.28 -3.09 12.18
C PHE A 148 -7.13 -2.21 13.08
N GLU A 149 -6.56 -1.75 14.18
CA GLU A 149 -7.10 -0.62 14.92
C GLU A 149 -6.46 0.66 14.36
N ILE A 150 -7.28 1.62 14.07
CA ILE A 150 -6.87 2.94 13.58
C ILE A 150 -7.29 3.98 14.63
N GLN A 151 -6.35 4.83 15.02
CA GLN A 151 -6.59 5.94 15.91
C GLN A 151 -6.48 7.24 15.11
N THR A 152 -7.52 8.06 15.16
CA THR A 152 -7.58 9.35 14.46
C THR A 152 -7.93 10.47 15.42
N ASP A 153 -7.55 11.68 15.09
CA ASP A 153 -8.08 12.88 15.71
C ASP A 153 -9.47 13.24 15.13
N THR A 154 -10.11 14.25 15.69
CA THR A 154 -11.41 14.77 15.24
C THR A 154 -11.39 15.32 13.81
N SER A 155 -10.22 15.68 13.28
CA SER A 155 -10.04 16.12 11.89
C SER A 155 -9.94 14.94 10.90
N GLY A 156 -9.91 13.68 11.38
CA GLY A 156 -9.72 12.48 10.58
C GLY A 156 -8.26 12.17 10.25
N LYS A 157 -7.30 12.86 10.84
CA LYS A 157 -5.88 12.57 10.67
C LYS A 157 -5.50 11.31 11.45
N ILE A 158 -4.85 10.37 10.77
CA ILE A 158 -4.39 9.12 11.40
C ILE A 158 -3.21 9.40 12.33
N LEU A 159 -3.39 9.12 13.62
CA LEU A 159 -2.38 9.26 14.66
C LEU A 159 -1.60 7.97 14.85
N ASN A 160 -2.29 6.82 14.80
CA ASN A 160 -1.68 5.51 14.99
C ASN A 160 -2.42 4.43 14.22
N ILE A 161 -1.70 3.38 13.85
CA ILE A 161 -2.25 2.14 13.28
C ILE A 161 -1.61 0.97 14.03
N SER A 162 -2.43 0.03 14.51
CA SER A 162 -1.95 -1.18 15.16
C SER A 162 -1.25 -2.12 14.16
N LYS A 163 -0.61 -3.17 14.67
CA LYS A 163 -0.21 -4.31 13.83
C LYS A 163 -1.44 -4.99 13.23
N ALA A 164 -1.22 -5.78 12.15
CA ALA A 164 -2.26 -6.58 11.53
C ALA A 164 -2.67 -7.76 12.41
N TYR A 165 -3.98 -7.98 12.55
CA TYR A 165 -4.57 -9.13 13.23
C TYR A 165 -5.37 -9.98 12.25
N CYS A 166 -5.52 -11.28 12.55
CA CYS A 166 -6.33 -12.18 11.73
C CYS A 166 -7.82 -11.80 11.81
N GLY A 167 -8.58 -11.97 10.73
CA GLY A 167 -10.00 -11.59 10.64
C GLY A 167 -10.92 -12.21 11.71
N LYS A 168 -10.57 -13.39 12.25
CA LYS A 168 -11.28 -14.03 13.36
C LYS A 168 -11.11 -13.30 14.70
N THR A 169 -10.10 -12.42 14.84
CA THR A 169 -9.81 -11.75 16.11
C THR A 169 -10.94 -10.77 16.47
N HIS A 170 -11.41 -10.84 17.71
CA HIS A 170 -12.44 -9.93 18.21
C HIS A 170 -11.84 -8.52 18.42
N ASP A 171 -12.58 -7.48 18.09
CA ASP A 171 -12.09 -6.09 18.12
C ASP A 171 -11.64 -5.65 19.52
N PHE A 172 -12.36 -6.09 20.57
CA PHE A 172 -11.96 -5.85 21.95
C PHE A 172 -10.59 -6.46 22.32
N LYS A 173 -10.24 -7.62 21.73
CA LYS A 173 -8.93 -8.23 21.95
C LYS A 173 -7.80 -7.42 21.30
N ILE A 174 -8.06 -6.83 20.15
CA ILE A 174 -7.13 -5.95 19.45
C ILE A 174 -6.79 -4.77 20.35
N ARG A 175 -7.84 -4.10 20.88
CA ARG A 175 -7.72 -2.93 21.76
C ARG A 175 -6.91 -3.20 23.05
N LYS A 176 -7.01 -4.41 23.63
CA LYS A 176 -6.22 -4.78 24.82
C LYS A 176 -4.74 -5.00 24.52
N THR A 177 -4.37 -5.31 23.28
CA THR A 177 -2.99 -5.68 22.90
C THR A 177 -2.30 -4.62 22.04
N SER A 178 -3.00 -3.54 21.72
CA SER A 178 -2.53 -2.36 21.00
C SER A 178 -1.97 -1.33 21.95
#